data_1d4581d582f478c8b1394897f25f0aa7
#
_entry.id   1d4581d582f478c8b1394897f25f0aa7
#
_cell.length_a   1.000
_cell.length_b   1.000
_cell.length_c   1.000
_cell.angle_alpha   90.00
_cell.angle_beta   90.00
_cell.angle_gamma   90.00
#
_symmetry.space_group_name_H-M   'P 1'
#
loop_
_entity.id
_entity.type
_entity.pdbx_description
1 polymer ?
#
loop_
_entity_poly.entity_id
_entity_poly.type
_entity_poly.pdbx_seq_one_letter_code
_entity_poly.pdbx_strand_id
1 'polypeptide(L)' 'MKTIRNIREDYMKENMSEIYRHMIDNNLLESHLDACVKQYKQNLQLYERTSKDPLIAREMAQAELRSNYLGEVGDYKNKI' A
#
# COMPACT_ATOMS: atom_id res chain seq x y z
N MET A 1 9.48 12.31 -9.43
CA MET A 1 8.13 12.09 -8.86
C MET A 1 8.00 10.66 -8.39
N LYS A 2 7.55 10.45 -7.16
CA LYS A 2 7.40 9.10 -6.63
C LYS A 2 6.16 8.43 -7.19
N THR A 3 6.29 7.18 -7.59
CA THR A 3 5.14 6.36 -8.00
C THR A 3 4.38 5.86 -6.76
N ILE A 4 3.17 5.37 -6.97
CA ILE A 4 2.38 4.77 -5.89
C ILE A 4 3.14 3.61 -5.24
N ARG A 5 3.81 2.80 -6.07
CA ARG A 5 4.65 1.70 -5.61
C ARG A 5 5.76 2.20 -4.67
N ASN A 6 6.43 3.29 -5.04
CA ASN A 6 7.50 3.85 -4.23
C ASN A 6 7.00 4.42 -2.91
N ILE A 7 5.83 5.06 -2.91
CA ILE A 7 5.23 5.60 -1.70
C ILE A 7 5.00 4.47 -0.69
N ARG A 8 4.43 3.36 -1.14
CA ARG A 8 4.19 2.21 -0.26
C ARG A 8 5.50 1.59 0.22
N GLU A 9 6.46 1.43 -0.68
CA GLU A 9 7.76 0.85 -0.32
C GLU A 9 8.49 1.70 0.72
N ASP A 10 8.52 3.03 0.52
CA ASP A 10 9.15 3.94 1.49
C ASP A 10 8.49 3.84 2.86
N TYR A 11 7.15 3.79 2.88
CA TYR A 11 6.43 3.65 4.14
C TYR A 11 6.81 2.35 4.86
N MET A 12 6.92 1.24 4.14
CA MET A 12 7.29 -0.04 4.71
C MET A 12 8.72 -0.01 5.26
N LYS A 13 9.65 0.61 4.54
CA LYS A 13 11.03 0.74 5.00
C LYS A 13 11.11 1.50 6.32
N GLU A 14 10.33 2.56 6.48
CA GLU A 14 10.39 3.42 7.64
C GLU A 14 9.63 2.89 8.83
N ASN A 15 8.49 2.23 8.60
CA ASN A 15 7.56 1.87 9.67
C ASN A 15 7.36 0.38 9.87
N MET A 16 7.78 -0.44 8.92
CA MET A 16 7.60 -1.89 8.96
C MET A 16 8.85 -2.58 8.43
N SER A 17 10.01 -2.20 8.97
CA SER A 17 11.30 -2.64 8.45
C SER A 17 11.49 -4.16 8.53
N GLU A 18 11.01 -4.81 9.59
CA GLU A 18 11.14 -6.25 9.75
C GLU A 18 10.32 -7.00 8.68
N ILE A 19 9.08 -6.56 8.47
CA ILE A 19 8.21 -7.14 7.45
C ILE A 19 8.79 -6.88 6.07
N TYR A 20 9.28 -5.67 5.84
CA TYR A 20 9.88 -5.30 4.57
C TYR A 20 11.07 -6.22 4.24
N ARG A 21 11.96 -6.44 5.21
CA ARG A 21 13.11 -7.32 5.04
C ARG A 21 12.68 -8.76 4.79
N HIS A 22 11.68 -9.23 5.52
CA HIS A 22 11.15 -10.59 5.34
C HIS A 22 10.63 -10.78 3.91
N MET A 23 9.91 -9.80 3.38
CA MET A 23 9.39 -9.86 2.02
C MET A 23 10.50 -9.88 0.97
N ILE A 24 11.57 -9.12 1.19
CA ILE A 24 12.73 -9.13 0.30
C ILE A 24 13.38 -10.52 0.32
N ASP A 25 13.63 -11.04 1.51
CA ASP A 25 14.33 -12.32 1.68
C ASP A 25 13.56 -13.50 1.07
N ASN A 26 12.24 -13.40 1.00
CA ASN A 26 11.38 -14.46 0.47
C ASN A 26 10.79 -14.16 -0.90
N ASN A 27 11.28 -13.10 -1.57
CA ASN A 27 10.82 -12.67 -2.89
C ASN A 27 9.31 -12.38 -2.93
N LEU A 28 8.77 -11.84 -1.83
CA LEU A 28 7.35 -11.51 -1.73
C LEU A 28 7.07 -10.02 -1.97
N LEU A 29 8.09 -9.18 -1.94
CA LEU A 29 7.92 -7.74 -1.99
C LEU A 29 7.26 -7.29 -3.29
N GLU A 30 7.70 -7.82 -4.42
CA GLU A 30 7.14 -7.42 -5.73
C GLU A 30 5.65 -7.72 -5.80
N SER A 31 5.24 -8.92 -5.40
CA SER A 31 3.83 -9.32 -5.39
C SER A 31 3.02 -8.43 -4.46
N HIS A 32 3.56 -8.11 -3.28
CA HIS A 32 2.88 -7.25 -2.32
C HIS A 32 2.70 -5.84 -2.86
N LEU A 33 3.75 -5.27 -3.47
CA LEU A 33 3.66 -3.93 -4.03
C LEU A 33 2.68 -3.87 -5.21
N ASP A 34 2.67 -4.91 -6.04
CA ASP A 34 1.72 -4.99 -7.15
C ASP A 34 0.27 -5.05 -6.64
N ALA A 35 0.04 -5.82 -5.58
CA ALA A 35 -1.28 -5.90 -4.95
C ALA A 35 -1.69 -4.56 -4.37
N CYS A 36 -0.77 -3.83 -3.76
CA CYS A 36 -1.04 -2.50 -3.20
C CYS A 36 -1.39 -1.49 -4.29
N VAL A 37 -0.68 -1.51 -5.41
CA VAL A 37 -0.99 -0.63 -6.54
C VAL A 37 -2.38 -0.93 -7.09
N LYS A 38 -2.71 -2.21 -7.22
CA LYS A 38 -4.04 -2.62 -7.68
C LYS A 38 -5.12 -2.15 -6.74
N GLN A 39 -4.91 -2.34 -5.43
CA GLN A 39 -5.88 -1.91 -4.42
C GLN A 39 -6.03 -0.39 -4.42
N TYR A 40 -4.93 0.34 -4.57
CA TYR A 40 -4.98 1.79 -4.67
C TYR A 40 -5.87 2.24 -5.83
N LYS A 41 -5.70 1.63 -6.99
CA LYS A 41 -6.50 1.99 -8.17
C LYS A 41 -7.99 1.72 -7.95
N GLN A 42 -8.32 0.60 -7.33
CA GLN A 42 -9.71 0.27 -7.00
C GLN A 42 -10.30 1.26 -6.00
N ASN A 43 -9.55 1.59 -4.96
CA ASN A 43 -10.00 2.54 -3.95
C ASN A 43 -10.17 3.94 -4.54
N LEU A 44 -9.24 4.34 -5.39
CA LEU A 44 -9.33 5.64 -6.05
C LEU A 44 -10.60 5.76 -6.89
N GLN A 45 -10.91 4.73 -7.67
CA GLN A 45 -12.14 4.71 -8.48
C GLN A 45 -13.38 4.83 -7.59
N LEU A 46 -13.39 4.10 -6.47
CA LEU A 46 -14.52 4.16 -5.54
C LEU A 46 -14.69 5.57 -4.97
N TYR A 47 -13.59 6.19 -4.54
CA TYR A 47 -13.63 7.54 -3.98
C TYR A 47 -14.00 8.58 -5.01
N GLU A 48 -13.57 8.42 -6.26
CA GLU A 48 -13.95 9.33 -7.33
C GLU A 48 -15.46 9.27 -7.63
N ARG A 49 -16.07 8.10 -7.46
CA ARG A 49 -17.51 7.94 -7.63
C ARG A 49 -18.32 8.57 -6.49
N THR A 50 -17.79 8.54 -5.27
CA THR A 50 -18.49 8.99 -4.08
C THR A 50 -18.16 10.43 -3.70
N SER A 51 -16.99 10.93 -4.10
CA SER A 51 -16.53 12.27 -3.80
C SER A 51 -16.63 13.15 -5.04
N LYS A 52 -17.02 14.41 -4.84
CA LYS A 52 -17.08 15.38 -5.93
C LYS A 52 -15.74 16.01 -6.27
N ASP A 53 -14.75 15.84 -5.38
CA ASP A 53 -13.42 16.44 -5.54
C ASP A 53 -12.39 15.37 -5.82
N PRO A 54 -11.80 15.32 -7.05
CA PRO A 54 -10.78 14.33 -7.39
C PRO A 54 -9.53 14.42 -6.51
N LEU A 55 -9.19 15.61 -6.03
CA LEU A 55 -8.03 15.80 -5.17
C LEU A 55 -8.22 15.10 -3.83
N ILE A 56 -9.41 15.25 -3.24
CA ILE A 56 -9.75 14.59 -1.97
C ILE A 56 -9.73 13.06 -2.16
N ALA A 57 -10.29 12.58 -3.26
CA ALA A 57 -10.31 11.14 -3.56
C ALA A 57 -8.88 10.58 -3.61
N ARG A 58 -7.98 11.31 -4.27
CA ARG A 58 -6.58 10.90 -4.38
C ARG A 58 -5.88 10.90 -3.03
N GLU A 59 -6.13 11.93 -2.22
CA GLU A 59 -5.55 12.02 -0.89
C GLU A 59 -6.01 10.88 0.01
N MET A 60 -7.28 10.53 -0.05
CA MET A 60 -7.84 9.41 0.72
C MET A 60 -7.21 8.08 0.29
N ALA A 61 -7.09 7.85 -1.01
CA ALA A 61 -6.49 6.63 -1.53
C ALA A 61 -5.01 6.52 -1.16
N GLN A 62 -4.27 7.63 -1.19
CA GLN A 62 -2.86 7.65 -0.80
C GLN A 62 -2.69 7.43 0.70
N ALA A 63 -3.60 7.96 1.52
CA ALA A 63 -3.55 7.72 2.96
C ALA A 63 -3.70 6.23 3.28
N GLU A 64 -4.52 5.52 2.54
CA GLU A 64 -4.70 4.08 2.71
C GLU A 64 -3.45 3.28 2.39
N LEU A 65 -2.60 3.77 1.47
CA LEU A 65 -1.31 3.13 1.20
C LEU A 65 -0.42 3.08 2.44
N ARG A 66 -0.66 3.98 3.39
CA ARG A 66 0.14 4.07 4.61
C ARG A 66 -0.49 3.36 5.81
N SER A 67 -1.72 2.87 5.69
CA SER A 67 -2.39 2.30 6.85
C SER A 67 -3.29 1.10 6.54
N ASN A 68 -4.08 1.13 5.48
CA ASN A 68 -5.19 0.19 5.32
C ASN A 68 -4.85 -1.14 4.64
N TYR A 69 -3.58 -1.42 4.40
CA TYR A 69 -3.14 -2.73 3.93
C TYR A 69 -2.57 -3.57 5.08
N LEU A 70 -2.89 -3.17 6.31
CA LEU A 70 -2.39 -3.83 7.50
C LEU A 70 -2.86 -5.28 7.62
N GLY A 71 -4.06 -5.59 7.14
CA GLY A 71 -4.56 -6.96 7.18
C GLY A 71 -3.66 -7.93 6.44
N GLU A 72 -3.27 -7.59 5.21
CA GLU A 72 -2.34 -8.38 4.41
C GLU A 72 -0.98 -8.47 5.07
N VAL A 73 -0.46 -7.33 5.50
CA VAL A 73 0.84 -7.26 6.16
C VAL A 73 0.81 -8.00 7.49
N GLY A 74 -0.31 -7.91 8.22
CA GLY A 74 -0.51 -8.64 9.45
C GLY A 74 -0.41 -10.15 9.28
N ASP A 75 -0.93 -10.67 8.16
CA ASP A 75 -0.84 -12.08 7.85
C ASP A 75 0.61 -12.53 7.68
N TYR A 76 1.42 -11.74 7.01
CA TYR A 76 2.85 -12.03 6.89
C TYR A 76 3.54 -12.00 8.25
N LYS A 77 3.19 -11.03 9.07
CA LYS A 77 3.75 -10.92 10.42
C LYS A 77 3.43 -12.15 11.27
N ASN A 78 2.22 -12.68 11.14
CA ASN A 78 1.80 -13.86 11.88
C ASN A 78 2.53 -15.13 11.43
N LYS A 79 3.08 -15.13 10.21
CA LYS A 79 3.84 -16.26 9.67
C LYS A 79 5.33 -16.18 10.02
N ILE A 80 5.77 -15.04 10.48
CA ILE A 80 7.14 -14.85 10.92
C ILE A 80 7.33 -15.32 12.33
#